data_e925d67ecbcea2a78272d3ddb864db6d
#
_entry.id   e925d67ecbcea2a78272d3ddb864db6d
#
_cell.length_a   1.000
_cell.length_b   1.000
_cell.length_c   1.000
_cell.angle_alpha   90.00
_cell.angle_beta   90.00
_cell.angle_gamma   90.00
#
_symmetry.space_group_name_H-M   'P 1'
#
loop_
_entity.id
_entity.type
_entity.pdbx_description
1 polymer ?
#
loop_
_entity_poly.entity_id
_entity_poly.type
_entity_poly.pdbx_seq_one_letter_code
_entity_poly.pdbx_strand_id
1 'polypeptide(L)'
;NWSYGSILNFRSQFVNGYKSRTEQKEEHLKSKFMTPGYLDISLGITYKSPKAKFPIVVNISPIALNATFAENELIRKTNGFNYGIEDPDKTSKYEGGSSIQIDFDRTFGKTGFLRYRTTLYSFYGWITDIGQKNKISDYSEYRIAYDDWVEKGSDIKTKPRLPIHPIVRWEN
;
A
#
# COMPACT_ATOMS: atom_id res chain seq x y z
N ASN A 1 -26.17 -5.56 -11.09
CA ASN A 1 -26.66 -5.31 -9.75
C ASN A 1 -25.69 -4.39 -9.02
N TRP A 2 -26.25 -3.37 -8.36
CA TRP A 2 -25.49 -2.42 -7.56
C TRP A 2 -25.74 -2.69 -6.09
N SER A 3 -24.69 -2.57 -5.28
CA SER A 3 -24.76 -2.62 -3.82
C SER A 3 -23.76 -1.62 -3.24
N TYR A 4 -24.01 -1.16 -2.04
CA TYR A 4 -23.06 -0.38 -1.25
C TYR A 4 -22.50 -1.26 -0.14
N GLY A 5 -21.30 -0.98 0.30
CA GLY A 5 -20.65 -1.77 1.33
C GLY A 5 -19.35 -1.16 1.81
N SER A 6 -18.77 -1.84 2.77
CA SER A 6 -17.45 -1.55 3.29
C SER A 6 -16.54 -2.75 3.09
N ILE A 7 -15.28 -2.50 2.81
CA ILE A 7 -14.24 -3.52 2.77
C ILE A 7 -13.24 -3.17 3.87
N LEU A 8 -12.94 -4.16 4.70
CA LEU A 8 -11.89 -4.08 5.69
C LEU A 8 -10.92 -5.23 5.42
N ASN A 9 -9.68 -4.87 5.12
CA ASN A 9 -8.63 -5.82 4.85
C ASN A 9 -7.47 -5.57 5.81
N PHE A 10 -7.11 -6.56 6.60
CA PHE A 10 -5.98 -6.51 7.50
C PHE A 10 -4.98 -7.60 7.13
N ARG A 11 -3.75 -7.19 6.91
CA ARG A 11 -2.64 -8.09 6.61
C ARG A 11 -1.49 -7.83 7.55
N SER A 12 -0.99 -8.86 8.19
CA SER A 12 0.18 -8.79 9.04
C SER A 12 1.01 -10.06 8.90
N GLN A 13 2.28 -9.93 9.19
CA GLN A 13 3.20 -11.04 9.25
C GLN A 13 3.29 -11.52 10.69
N PHE A 14 3.12 -12.83 10.91
CA PHE A 14 3.13 -13.42 12.24
C PHE A 14 4.47 -14.09 12.58
N VAL A 15 5.25 -14.43 11.55
CA VAL A 15 6.52 -15.16 11.69
C VAL A 15 7.68 -14.25 11.31
N ASN A 16 8.81 -14.40 11.99
CA ASN A 16 10.02 -13.67 11.68
C ASN A 16 10.51 -14.03 10.26
N GLY A 17 10.65 -13.02 9.42
CA GLY A 17 11.26 -13.15 8.11
C GLY A 17 12.69 -12.60 8.12
N TYR A 18 13.62 -13.35 7.54
CA TYR A 18 15.03 -12.98 7.43
C TYR A 18 15.44 -12.72 5.99
N LYS A 19 16.42 -11.86 5.79
CA LYS A 19 16.97 -11.55 4.45
C LYS A 19 17.70 -12.75 3.82
N SER A 20 18.28 -13.62 4.66
CA SER A 20 18.97 -14.84 4.25
C SER A 20 18.46 -16.04 5.03
N ARG A 21 18.37 -17.20 4.36
CA ARG A 21 18.03 -18.48 5.02
C ARG A 21 19.15 -19.02 5.87
N THR A 22 20.41 -18.69 5.52
CA THR A 22 21.61 -19.21 6.19
C THR A 22 22.01 -18.41 7.41
N GLU A 23 21.63 -17.13 7.49
CA GLU A 23 21.98 -16.23 8.58
C GLU A 23 20.71 -15.68 9.24
N GLN A 24 20.17 -16.43 10.19
CA GLN A 24 18.99 -16.03 10.97
C GLN A 24 19.39 -15.20 12.19
N LYS A 25 20.15 -14.13 11.99
CA LYS A 25 20.52 -13.19 13.06
C LYS A 25 19.53 -12.03 13.08
N GLU A 26 19.37 -11.42 14.26
CA GLU A 26 18.47 -10.26 14.44
C GLU A 26 18.81 -9.09 13.50
N GLU A 27 20.08 -8.90 13.17
CA GLU A 27 20.58 -7.88 12.23
C GLU A 27 20.05 -8.07 10.79
N HIS A 28 19.67 -9.30 10.43
CA HIS A 28 19.14 -9.66 9.12
C HIS A 28 17.60 -9.80 9.13
N LEU A 29 16.94 -9.34 10.17
CA LEU A 29 15.50 -9.39 10.32
C LEU A 29 14.85 -8.47 9.27
N LYS A 30 14.01 -9.04 8.42
CA LYS A 30 13.26 -8.30 7.39
C LYS A 30 11.85 -7.97 7.86
N SER A 31 11.22 -8.88 8.56
CA SER A 31 9.84 -8.75 9.03
C SER A 31 9.63 -9.49 10.35
N LYS A 32 8.71 -8.99 11.15
CA LYS A 32 8.30 -9.53 12.44
C LYS A 32 6.80 -9.26 12.62
N PHE A 33 6.20 -9.78 13.69
CA PHE A 33 4.80 -9.48 14.02
C PHE A 33 4.49 -7.98 13.91
N MET A 34 3.43 -7.61 13.21
CA MET A 34 3.02 -6.22 12.92
C MET A 34 4.10 -5.35 12.24
N THR A 35 5.11 -5.96 11.63
CA THR A 35 6.16 -5.23 10.92
C THR A 35 6.56 -5.99 9.64
N PRO A 36 5.97 -5.66 8.46
CA PRO A 36 4.88 -4.69 8.27
C PRO A 36 3.50 -5.24 8.64
N GLY A 37 2.64 -4.36 9.13
CA GLY A 37 1.20 -4.54 9.21
C GLY A 37 0.51 -3.57 8.26
N TYR A 38 -0.55 -4.00 7.58
CA TYR A 38 -1.34 -3.19 6.65
C TYR A 38 -2.81 -3.29 7.02
N LEU A 39 -3.47 -2.15 7.06
CA LEU A 39 -4.91 -2.06 7.29
C LEU A 39 -5.51 -1.19 6.18
N ASP A 40 -6.37 -1.77 5.38
CA ASP A 40 -7.11 -1.09 4.33
C ASP A 40 -8.59 -1.06 4.74
N ILE A 41 -9.17 0.12 4.84
CA ILE A 41 -10.59 0.34 5.09
C ILE A 41 -11.14 1.13 3.92
N SER A 42 -12.22 0.66 3.29
CA SER A 42 -12.86 1.39 2.22
C SER A 42 -14.38 1.32 2.31
N LEU A 43 -15.00 2.44 1.95
CA LEU A 43 -16.45 2.60 1.87
C LEU A 43 -16.82 2.95 0.43
N GLY A 44 -17.73 2.19 -0.16
CA GLY A 44 -18.03 2.42 -1.55
C GLY A 44 -19.21 1.64 -2.11
N ILE A 45 -19.21 1.60 -3.43
CA ILE A 45 -20.27 0.99 -4.24
C ILE A 45 -19.66 -0.18 -5.02
N THR A 46 -20.34 -1.31 -4.98
CA THR A 46 -19.98 -2.51 -5.72
C THR A 46 -20.97 -2.71 -6.87
N TYR A 47 -20.44 -2.83 -8.06
CA TYR A 47 -21.18 -3.29 -9.23
C TYR A 47 -20.84 -4.73 -9.52
N LYS A 48 -21.85 -5.60 -9.59
CA LYS A 48 -21.69 -7.00 -10.00
C LYS A 48 -22.44 -7.24 -11.31
N SER A 49 -21.70 -7.68 -12.32
CA SER A 49 -22.28 -8.00 -13.63
C SER A 49 -23.33 -9.12 -13.51
N PRO A 50 -24.52 -8.93 -14.08
CA PRO A 50 -25.55 -9.99 -14.12
C PRO A 50 -25.23 -11.07 -15.16
N LYS A 51 -24.27 -10.85 -16.05
CA LYS A 51 -23.94 -11.77 -17.15
C LYS A 51 -22.97 -12.85 -16.68
N ALA A 52 -23.41 -14.11 -16.59
CA ALA A 52 -22.57 -15.24 -16.23
C ALA A 52 -21.38 -15.46 -17.21
N LYS A 53 -21.55 -15.06 -18.48
CA LYS A 53 -20.47 -15.14 -19.48
C LYS A 53 -19.34 -14.11 -19.27
N PHE A 54 -19.60 -13.03 -18.50
CA PHE A 54 -18.65 -11.97 -18.24
C PHE A 54 -18.73 -11.56 -16.76
N PRO A 55 -18.23 -12.38 -15.85
CA PRO A 55 -18.33 -12.16 -14.41
C PRO A 55 -17.29 -11.13 -13.96
N ILE A 56 -17.70 -9.86 -13.97
CA ILE A 56 -16.91 -8.75 -13.44
C ILE A 56 -17.58 -8.23 -12.18
N VAL A 57 -16.75 -8.00 -11.16
CA VAL A 57 -17.11 -7.24 -9.96
C VAL A 57 -16.24 -5.98 -9.92
N VAL A 58 -16.87 -4.82 -9.84
CA VAL A 58 -16.18 -3.53 -9.75
C VAL A 58 -16.56 -2.90 -8.42
N ASN A 59 -15.56 -2.64 -7.59
CA ASN A 59 -15.72 -1.90 -6.33
C ASN A 59 -15.12 -0.52 -6.51
N ILE A 60 -15.91 0.52 -6.31
CA ILE A 60 -15.50 1.91 -6.36
C ILE A 60 -15.69 2.49 -4.97
N SER A 61 -14.60 2.85 -4.32
CA SER A 61 -14.60 3.39 -2.97
C SER A 61 -14.07 4.82 -2.97
N PRO A 62 -14.96 5.82 -2.95
CA PRO A 62 -14.57 7.23 -2.90
C PRO A 62 -13.85 7.58 -1.59
N ILE A 63 -14.12 6.83 -0.52
CA ILE A 63 -13.45 7.00 0.77
C ILE A 63 -12.71 5.70 1.09
N ALA A 64 -11.39 5.77 1.10
CA ALA A 64 -10.51 4.68 1.46
C ALA A 64 -9.41 5.18 2.41
N LEU A 65 -9.09 4.39 3.42
CA LEU A 65 -7.99 4.60 4.34
C LEU A 65 -7.01 3.44 4.20
N ASN A 66 -5.77 3.76 4.01
CA ASN A 66 -4.66 2.81 4.03
C ASN A 66 -3.76 3.15 5.22
N ALA A 67 -3.52 2.19 6.09
CA ALA A 67 -2.60 2.36 7.21
C ALA A 67 -1.50 1.29 7.14
N THR A 68 -0.27 1.72 7.32
CA THR A 68 0.91 0.86 7.38
C THR A 68 1.53 0.97 8.76
N PHE A 69 1.82 -0.17 9.37
CA PHE A 69 2.41 -0.26 10.70
C PHE A 69 3.78 -0.93 10.63
N ALA A 70 4.72 -0.45 11.43
CA ALA A 70 6.04 -1.05 11.62
C ALA A 70 6.48 -0.88 13.08
N GLU A 71 6.06 -1.79 13.94
CA GLU A 71 6.30 -1.74 15.38
C GLU A 71 7.77 -1.95 15.74
N ASN A 72 8.48 -2.81 15.00
CA ASN A 72 9.86 -3.18 15.35
C ASN A 72 10.85 -2.07 14.95
N GLU A 73 11.57 -1.52 15.93
CA GLU A 73 12.52 -0.41 15.74
C GLU A 73 13.70 -0.77 14.83
N LEU A 74 14.26 -1.97 14.98
CA LEU A 74 15.38 -2.43 14.17
C LEU A 74 14.99 -2.49 12.69
N ILE A 75 13.80 -3.04 12.40
CA ILE A 75 13.29 -3.16 11.04
C ILE A 75 12.96 -1.76 10.48
N ARG A 76 12.41 -0.85 11.28
CA ARG A 76 12.16 0.52 10.84
C ARG A 76 13.45 1.22 10.41
N LYS A 77 14.50 1.13 11.22
CA LYS A 77 15.81 1.74 10.91
C LYS A 77 16.47 1.13 9.68
N THR A 78 16.31 -0.17 9.46
CA THR A 78 16.99 -0.89 8.36
C THR A 78 16.17 -1.02 7.08
N ASN A 79 14.84 -1.11 7.19
CA ASN A 79 13.94 -1.40 6.08
C ASN A 79 12.67 -0.53 6.06
N GLY A 80 12.53 0.48 6.91
CA GLY A 80 11.33 1.32 7.00
C GLY A 80 10.96 1.97 5.67
N PHE A 81 11.96 2.37 4.89
CA PHE A 81 11.79 2.91 3.55
C PHE A 81 11.02 1.95 2.62
N ASN A 82 11.28 0.65 2.68
CA ASN A 82 10.62 -0.36 1.85
C ASN A 82 9.12 -0.51 2.20
N TYR A 83 8.71 -0.08 3.38
CA TYR A 83 7.32 -0.10 3.85
C TYR A 83 6.64 1.28 3.76
N GLY A 84 7.34 2.27 3.17
CA GLY A 84 6.85 3.63 3.01
C GLY A 84 6.88 4.46 4.29
N ILE A 85 7.54 3.97 5.36
CA ILE A 85 7.80 4.71 6.59
C ILE A 85 9.25 5.17 6.56
N GLU A 86 9.46 6.40 6.10
CA GLU A 86 10.80 6.95 5.93
C GLU A 86 11.40 7.45 7.25
N ASP A 87 10.55 7.92 8.17
CA ASP A 87 10.97 8.41 9.48
C ASP A 87 11.05 7.22 10.46
N PRO A 88 12.25 6.85 10.95
CA PRO A 88 12.43 5.72 11.87
C PRO A 88 11.76 5.92 13.24
N ASP A 89 11.46 7.16 13.60
CA ASP A 89 10.76 7.47 14.86
C ASP A 89 9.23 7.22 14.76
N LYS A 90 8.70 7.10 13.53
CA LYS A 90 7.28 6.83 13.31
C LYS A 90 7.01 5.33 13.16
N THR A 91 6.06 4.83 13.92
CA THR A 91 5.62 3.43 13.88
C THR A 91 4.52 3.17 12.85
N SER A 92 3.89 4.21 12.33
CA SER A 92 2.75 4.09 11.44
C SER A 92 2.70 5.22 10.42
N LYS A 93 2.05 4.91 9.29
CA LYS A 93 1.73 5.85 8.21
C LYS A 93 0.26 5.69 7.85
N TYR A 94 -0.43 6.81 7.67
CA TYR A 94 -1.83 6.85 7.30
C TYR A 94 -2.03 7.63 6.02
N GLU A 95 -2.81 7.08 5.10
CA GLU A 95 -3.14 7.67 3.82
C GLU A 95 -4.64 7.58 3.57
N GLY A 96 -5.26 8.71 3.28
CA GLY A 96 -6.66 8.80 2.88
C GLY A 96 -6.78 9.01 1.39
N GLY A 97 -7.71 8.33 0.76
CA GLY A 97 -7.86 8.41 -0.68
C GLY A 97 -9.12 7.78 -1.23
N SER A 98 -9.07 7.47 -2.51
CA SER A 98 -10.09 6.68 -3.21
C SER A 98 -9.47 5.41 -3.76
N SER A 99 -10.24 4.34 -3.82
CA SER A 99 -9.78 3.10 -4.43
C SER A 99 -10.79 2.56 -5.44
N ILE A 100 -10.26 1.85 -6.42
CA ILE A 100 -11.03 1.06 -7.38
C ILE A 100 -10.43 -0.34 -7.42
N GLN A 101 -11.30 -1.35 -7.33
CA GLN A 101 -10.92 -2.74 -7.49
C GLN A 101 -11.81 -3.38 -8.54
N ILE A 102 -11.20 -4.10 -9.45
CA ILE A 102 -11.87 -4.83 -10.53
C ILE A 102 -11.47 -6.29 -10.40
N ASP A 103 -12.43 -7.14 -10.11
CA ASP A 103 -12.24 -8.57 -10.01
C ASP A 103 -12.89 -9.25 -11.23
N PHE A 104 -12.14 -10.10 -11.89
CA PHE A 104 -12.61 -10.96 -12.96
C PHE A 104 -12.27 -12.40 -12.62
N ASP A 105 -13.28 -13.28 -12.59
CA ASP A 105 -13.11 -14.70 -12.28
C ASP A 105 -13.98 -15.51 -13.24
N ARG A 106 -13.34 -16.18 -14.19
CA ARG A 106 -14.05 -16.97 -15.20
C ARG A 106 -13.44 -18.34 -15.40
N THR A 107 -14.32 -19.31 -15.52
CA THR A 107 -13.99 -20.68 -15.89
C THR A 107 -14.29 -20.91 -17.37
N PHE A 108 -13.33 -21.46 -18.09
CA PHE A 108 -13.40 -21.74 -19.52
C PHE A 108 -13.48 -23.24 -19.80
N GLY A 109 -14.14 -23.60 -20.92
CA GLY A 109 -14.32 -24.98 -21.38
C GLY A 109 -15.59 -25.63 -20.82
N LYS A 110 -16.08 -26.64 -21.55
CA LYS A 110 -17.30 -27.39 -21.17
C LYS A 110 -17.14 -28.16 -19.85
N THR A 111 -15.92 -28.58 -19.56
CA THR A 111 -15.56 -29.35 -18.34
C THR A 111 -14.96 -28.41 -17.23
N GLY A 112 -14.86 -27.11 -17.49
CA GLY A 112 -14.30 -26.19 -16.50
C GLY A 112 -12.81 -26.38 -16.22
N PHE A 113 -12.04 -26.87 -17.21
CA PHE A 113 -10.64 -27.25 -17.01
C PHE A 113 -9.70 -26.05 -16.79
N LEU A 114 -10.11 -24.86 -17.26
CA LEU A 114 -9.30 -23.64 -17.11
C LEU A 114 -10.09 -22.58 -16.34
N ARG A 115 -9.60 -22.17 -15.18
CA ARG A 115 -10.12 -21.04 -14.42
C ARG A 115 -9.11 -19.91 -14.47
N TYR A 116 -9.55 -18.74 -14.93
CA TYR A 116 -8.75 -17.52 -14.92
C TYR A 116 -9.35 -16.53 -13.93
N ARG A 117 -8.53 -16.11 -12.98
CA ARG A 117 -8.87 -15.09 -11.99
C ARG A 117 -7.84 -13.98 -12.06
N THR A 118 -8.30 -12.74 -12.12
CA THR A 118 -7.43 -11.56 -12.03
C THR A 118 -8.10 -10.48 -11.21
N THR A 119 -7.30 -9.77 -10.43
CA THR A 119 -7.72 -8.62 -9.64
C THR A 119 -6.84 -7.44 -10.00
N LEU A 120 -7.45 -6.34 -10.42
CA LEU A 120 -6.79 -5.07 -10.60
C LEU A 120 -7.23 -4.15 -9.46
N TYR A 121 -6.27 -3.68 -8.67
CA TYR A 121 -6.49 -2.71 -7.60
C TYR A 121 -5.72 -1.43 -7.87
N SER A 122 -6.38 -0.29 -7.73
CA SER A 122 -5.76 1.02 -7.79
C SER A 122 -6.20 1.87 -6.61
N PHE A 123 -5.26 2.50 -5.96
CA PHE A 123 -5.49 3.46 -4.89
C PHE A 123 -4.87 4.80 -5.26
N TYR A 124 -5.64 5.85 -5.11
CA TYR A 124 -5.18 7.23 -5.27
C TYR A 124 -5.31 7.96 -3.94
N GLY A 125 -4.16 8.23 -3.31
CA GLY A 125 -4.09 8.99 -2.05
C GLY A 125 -4.14 10.49 -2.32
N TRP A 126 -5.19 11.15 -1.88
CA TRP A 126 -5.31 12.61 -1.92
C TRP A 126 -5.03 13.26 -0.56
N ILE A 127 -5.07 12.48 0.51
CA ILE A 127 -4.56 12.85 1.82
C ILE A 127 -3.43 11.89 2.14
N THR A 128 -2.20 12.33 1.98
CA THR A 128 -1.03 11.47 2.15
C THR A 128 -0.21 11.97 3.31
N ASP A 129 0.36 11.04 4.08
CA ASP A 129 1.24 11.36 5.19
C ASP A 129 0.62 12.41 6.13
N ILE A 130 -0.50 12.07 6.74
CA ILE A 130 -1.18 12.94 7.69
C ILE A 130 -0.19 13.40 8.77
N GLY A 131 -0.02 14.72 8.88
CA GLY A 131 0.92 15.34 9.80
C GLY A 131 2.33 15.60 9.25
N GLN A 132 2.61 15.33 7.99
CA GLN A 132 3.89 15.68 7.35
C GLN A 132 3.85 17.08 6.72
N LYS A 133 4.87 17.89 7.04
CA LYS A 133 4.94 19.30 6.65
C LYS A 133 5.72 19.55 5.36
N ASN A 134 6.56 18.60 4.91
CA ASN A 134 7.55 18.83 3.85
C ASN A 134 7.09 18.34 2.48
N LYS A 135 5.81 18.52 2.13
CA LYS A 135 5.27 18.11 0.83
C LYS A 135 5.42 19.21 -0.19
N ILE A 136 6.01 18.89 -1.32
CA ILE A 136 6.19 19.77 -2.47
C ILE A 136 5.50 19.14 -3.66
N SER A 137 4.57 19.84 -4.29
CA SER A 137 3.78 19.34 -5.42
C SER A 137 4.46 19.54 -6.78
N ASP A 138 5.37 20.52 -6.86
CA ASP A 138 6.15 20.77 -8.07
C ASP A 138 7.44 19.96 -8.06
N TYR A 139 7.72 19.25 -9.15
CA TYR A 139 8.91 18.42 -9.26
C TYR A 139 10.22 19.22 -9.36
N SER A 140 10.17 20.40 -9.96
CA SER A 140 11.34 21.29 -10.06
C SER A 140 11.72 21.87 -8.69
N GLU A 141 10.74 22.33 -7.94
CA GLU A 141 10.93 22.77 -6.55
C GLU A 141 11.41 21.61 -5.66
N TYR A 142 10.86 20.42 -5.87
CA TYR A 142 11.30 19.24 -5.13
C TYR A 142 12.78 18.93 -5.35
N ARG A 143 13.28 19.00 -6.59
CA ARG A 143 14.69 18.75 -6.87
C ARG A 143 15.60 19.74 -6.14
N ILE A 144 15.27 21.03 -6.21
CA ILE A 144 16.00 22.08 -5.52
C ILE A 144 16.01 21.85 -4.00
N ALA A 145 14.85 21.56 -3.44
CA ALA A 145 14.71 21.28 -2.01
C ALA A 145 15.41 19.98 -1.59
N TYR A 146 15.47 19.00 -2.48
CA TYR A 146 16.19 17.75 -2.23
C TYR A 146 17.71 17.94 -2.24
N ASP A 147 18.23 18.70 -3.18
CA ASP A 147 19.67 19.01 -3.26
C ASP A 147 20.11 19.83 -2.04
N ASP A 148 19.34 20.85 -1.65
CA ASP A 148 19.56 21.63 -0.43
C ASP A 148 19.49 20.77 0.86
N TRP A 149 18.58 19.79 0.89
CA TRP A 149 18.49 18.85 2.01
C TRP A 149 19.71 17.94 2.10
N VAL A 150 20.24 17.47 0.96
CA VAL A 150 21.47 16.66 0.92
C VAL A 150 22.67 17.48 1.43
N GLU A 151 22.80 18.73 1.02
CA GLU A 151 23.88 19.62 1.48
C GLU A 151 23.80 19.92 2.98
N LYS A 152 22.59 19.98 3.56
CA LYS A 152 22.34 20.23 4.98
C LYS A 152 22.50 19.02 5.90
N GLY A 153 23.00 17.88 5.40
CA GLY A 153 23.29 16.70 6.20
C GLY A 153 22.22 15.61 6.22
N SER A 154 21.25 15.67 5.31
CA SER A 154 20.29 14.61 5.03
C SER A 154 19.44 14.12 6.23
N ASP A 155 18.98 15.06 7.07
CA ASP A 155 18.07 14.70 8.18
C ASP A 155 16.72 14.18 7.65
N ILE A 156 16.38 12.95 8.02
CA ILE A 156 15.15 12.27 7.60
C ILE A 156 13.88 13.05 7.95
N LYS A 157 13.88 13.78 9.06
CA LYS A 157 12.71 14.56 9.51
C LYS A 157 12.39 15.75 8.62
N THR A 158 13.40 16.29 7.95
CA THR A 158 13.28 17.46 7.07
C THR A 158 13.29 17.09 5.58
N LYS A 159 13.40 15.80 5.24
CA LYS A 159 13.44 15.33 3.86
C LYS A 159 12.23 15.83 3.06
N PRO A 160 12.43 16.53 1.94
CA PRO A 160 11.34 16.94 1.06
C PRO A 160 10.67 15.71 0.44
N ARG A 161 9.36 15.81 0.19
CA ARG A 161 8.56 14.69 -0.29
C ARG A 161 7.67 15.09 -1.44
N LEU A 162 7.62 14.24 -2.45
CA LEU A 162 6.65 14.33 -3.53
C LEU A 162 5.27 13.83 -3.07
N PRO A 163 4.19 14.35 -3.68
CA PRO A 163 2.86 13.75 -3.54
C PRO A 163 2.90 12.29 -3.96
N ILE A 164 2.12 11.46 -3.29
CA ILE A 164 2.07 10.04 -3.60
C ILE A 164 1.42 9.85 -4.97
N HIS A 165 2.11 9.08 -5.82
CA HIS A 165 1.56 8.58 -7.07
C HIS A 165 0.54 7.46 -6.80
N PRO A 166 -0.43 7.26 -7.71
CA PRO A 166 -1.40 6.18 -7.55
C PRO A 166 -0.70 4.82 -7.44
N ILE A 167 -1.12 4.05 -6.45
CA ILE A 167 -0.66 2.67 -6.28
C ILE A 167 -1.54 1.80 -7.17
N VAL A 168 -0.92 1.08 -8.09
CA VAL A 168 -1.61 0.10 -8.94
C VAL A 168 -1.04 -1.28 -8.65
N ARG A 169 -1.89 -2.22 -8.30
CA ARG A 169 -1.54 -3.63 -8.08
C ARG A 169 -2.34 -4.49 -9.03
N TRP A 170 -1.66 -5.40 -9.69
CA TRP A 170 -2.27 -6.42 -10.52
C TRP A 170 -1.91 -7.80 -9.97
N GLU A 171 -2.94 -8.58 -9.65
CA GLU A 171 -2.81 -9.93 -9.10
C GLU A 171 -3.54 -10.92 -10.02
N ASN A 172 -2.85 -12.00 -10.38
CA ASN A 172 -3.37 -13.10 -11.18
C ASN A 172 -3.48 -14.37 -10.35
#